data_468769ac791f0f0ffe9664edcb6d0a25
#
_entry.id   468769ac791f0f0ffe9664edcb6d0a25
#
_cell.length_a   1.000
_cell.length_b   1.000
_cell.length_c   1.000
_cell.angle_alpha   90.00
_cell.angle_beta   90.00
_cell.angle_gamma   90.00
#
_symmetry.space_group_name_H-M   'P 1'
#
loop_
_entity.id
_entity.type
_entity.pdbx_description
1 polymer ?
#
loop_
_entity_poly.entity_id
_entity_poly.type
_entity_poly.pdbx_seq_one_letter_code
_entity_poly.pdbx_strand_id
1 'polypeptide(L)'
;MINKICIVYTHHKLGDLIWQLPYIKAISEHFNQSVDLILREKTQAKKILKDEKYINNITYNNFRKGIFYWVDVWKLIKIYNQNKYSHVYILDKVNKPAIAAKIIGIKNIIGPGIGNQKKYLTTKIVLKDEDWKLNYSEQSKKLLNLHNINLTNPYPQLNFNTKEFNEEHSDLLREGKKIAFGVDSFEEYKMWYEEDFVKLAELLHKKNFFDYIYLICGPDKSYVSRKIIEKSKKDYFIDCSQKDLTGVITAIKNS
;
A
#
# COMPACT_ATOMS: atom_id res chain seq x y z
N MET A 1 -30.34 -8.13 -7.12
CA MET A 1 -29.02 -8.80 -6.91
C MET A 1 -28.06 -7.74 -6.37
N ILE A 2 -27.43 -8.01 -5.23
CA ILE A 2 -26.42 -7.11 -4.66
C ILE A 2 -25.21 -7.10 -5.59
N ASN A 3 -24.80 -5.93 -6.05
CA ASN A 3 -23.61 -5.76 -6.89
C ASN A 3 -22.36 -6.01 -6.04
N LYS A 4 -21.72 -7.18 -6.16
CA LYS A 4 -20.49 -7.46 -5.44
C LYS A 4 -19.28 -6.95 -6.24
N ILE A 5 -18.43 -6.14 -5.61
CA ILE A 5 -17.32 -5.44 -6.26
C ILE A 5 -16.00 -5.98 -5.77
N CYS A 6 -15.13 -6.28 -6.71
CA CYS A 6 -13.75 -6.66 -6.45
C CYS A 6 -12.79 -5.60 -7.00
N ILE A 7 -11.81 -5.20 -6.22
CA ILE A 7 -10.71 -4.35 -6.67
C ILE A 7 -9.42 -5.15 -6.61
N VAL A 8 -8.67 -5.12 -7.71
CA VAL A 8 -7.40 -5.84 -7.83
C VAL A 8 -6.25 -4.85 -7.98
N TYR A 9 -5.24 -4.99 -7.13
CA TYR A 9 -4.00 -4.23 -7.23
C TYR A 9 -2.81 -5.16 -7.03
N THR A 10 -1.90 -5.24 -8.01
CA THR A 10 -0.92 -6.33 -8.07
C THR A 10 0.48 -5.94 -7.63
N HIS A 11 0.71 -4.70 -7.22
CA HIS A 11 1.99 -4.27 -6.66
C HIS A 11 2.23 -4.92 -5.29
N HIS A 12 3.51 -5.14 -4.97
CA HIS A 12 3.90 -5.85 -3.75
C HIS A 12 4.39 -4.92 -2.64
N LYS A 13 4.61 -3.63 -2.94
CA LYS A 13 5.08 -2.65 -1.95
C LYS A 13 3.90 -2.09 -1.18
N LEU A 14 4.04 -2.04 0.15
CA LEU A 14 3.01 -1.49 1.03
C LEU A 14 2.72 -0.01 0.75
N GLY A 15 3.75 0.80 0.57
CA GLY A 15 3.60 2.23 0.26
C GLY A 15 2.78 2.47 -1.01
N ASP A 16 2.99 1.67 -2.07
CA ASP A 16 2.21 1.75 -3.30
C ASP A 16 0.73 1.42 -3.06
N LEU A 17 0.43 0.45 -2.18
CA LEU A 17 -0.95 0.13 -1.79
C LEU A 17 -1.59 1.27 -0.99
N ILE A 18 -0.87 1.86 -0.04
CA ILE A 18 -1.37 2.99 0.76
C ILE A 18 -1.79 4.13 -0.16
N TRP A 19 -1.01 4.45 -1.20
CA TRP A 19 -1.37 5.45 -2.19
C TRP A 19 -2.58 5.09 -3.07
N GLN A 20 -3.03 3.84 -3.07
CA GLN A 20 -4.25 3.41 -3.76
C GLN A 20 -5.51 3.48 -2.87
N LEU A 21 -5.38 3.61 -1.56
CA LEU A 21 -6.53 3.59 -0.64
C LEU A 21 -7.59 4.66 -0.93
N PRO A 22 -7.24 5.92 -1.27
CA PRO A 22 -8.24 6.93 -1.65
C PRO A 22 -9.12 6.48 -2.82
N TYR A 23 -8.53 5.82 -3.83
CA TYR A 23 -9.24 5.34 -5.03
C TYR A 23 -10.11 4.13 -4.72
N ILE A 24 -9.63 3.21 -3.88
CA ILE A 24 -10.40 2.08 -3.39
C ILE A 24 -11.61 2.57 -2.60
N LYS A 25 -11.42 3.54 -1.71
CA LYS A 25 -12.49 4.16 -0.93
C LYS A 25 -13.51 4.86 -1.83
N ALA A 26 -13.05 5.64 -2.81
CA ALA A 26 -13.95 6.32 -3.76
C ALA A 26 -14.82 5.34 -4.56
N ILE A 27 -14.28 4.17 -4.97
CA ILE A 27 -15.08 3.11 -5.62
C ILE A 27 -16.13 2.56 -4.64
N SER A 28 -15.75 2.29 -3.40
CA SER A 28 -16.68 1.83 -2.36
C SER A 28 -17.82 2.84 -2.12
N GLU A 29 -17.49 4.11 -1.99
CA GLU A 29 -18.46 5.21 -1.80
C GLU A 29 -19.39 5.36 -3.01
N HIS A 30 -18.86 5.28 -4.24
CA HIS A 30 -19.65 5.36 -5.47
C HIS A 30 -20.75 4.29 -5.53
N PHE A 31 -20.48 3.10 -5.05
CA PHE A 31 -21.44 1.99 -5.01
C PHE A 31 -22.20 1.90 -3.68
N ASN A 32 -21.89 2.76 -2.73
CA ASN A 32 -22.46 2.76 -1.37
C ASN A 32 -22.38 1.39 -0.68
N GLN A 33 -21.25 0.69 -0.84
CA GLN A 33 -20.99 -0.60 -0.21
C GLN A 33 -19.49 -0.89 -0.06
N SER A 34 -19.13 -1.75 0.89
CA SER A 34 -17.75 -2.21 1.03
C SER A 34 -17.33 -3.11 -0.14
N VAL A 35 -16.04 -3.11 -0.45
CA VAL A 35 -15.45 -3.84 -1.58
C VAL A 35 -14.53 -4.96 -1.12
N ASP A 36 -14.38 -6.00 -1.94
CA ASP A 36 -13.38 -7.03 -1.75
C ASP A 36 -12.08 -6.65 -2.47
N LEU A 37 -10.94 -6.92 -1.84
CA LEU A 37 -9.62 -6.65 -2.41
C LEU A 37 -8.90 -7.95 -2.77
N ILE A 38 -8.22 -7.96 -3.93
CA ILE A 38 -7.25 -9.00 -4.28
C ILE A 38 -5.88 -8.35 -4.42
N LEU A 39 -4.97 -8.71 -3.54
CA LEU A 39 -3.67 -8.09 -3.36
C LEU A 39 -2.55 -9.14 -3.34
N ARG A 40 -1.30 -8.69 -3.25
CA ARG A 40 -0.17 -9.57 -2.93
C ARG A 40 0.02 -9.69 -1.41
N GLU A 41 0.38 -10.87 -0.93
CA GLU A 41 0.62 -11.13 0.49
C GLU A 41 1.72 -10.24 1.08
N LYS A 42 2.77 -9.95 0.30
CA LYS A 42 3.87 -9.05 0.71
C LYS A 42 3.42 -7.65 1.15
N THR A 43 2.21 -7.21 0.78
CA THR A 43 1.65 -5.93 1.24
C THR A 43 1.24 -5.96 2.71
N GLN A 44 1.10 -7.12 3.34
CA GLN A 44 0.56 -7.32 4.70
C GLN A 44 -0.78 -6.62 4.94
N ALA A 45 -1.56 -6.43 3.87
CA ALA A 45 -2.77 -5.59 3.88
C ALA A 45 -3.80 -6.01 4.93
N LYS A 46 -3.97 -7.32 5.19
CA LYS A 46 -4.91 -7.81 6.22
C LYS A 46 -4.59 -7.26 7.61
N LYS A 47 -3.31 -7.00 7.90
CA LYS A 47 -2.88 -6.51 9.21
C LYS A 47 -3.20 -5.02 9.39
N ILE A 48 -2.99 -4.22 8.32
CA ILE A 48 -3.11 -2.76 8.40
C ILE A 48 -4.49 -2.21 7.98
N LEU A 49 -5.26 -2.98 7.21
CA LEU A 49 -6.56 -2.53 6.69
C LEU A 49 -7.74 -3.20 7.41
N LYS A 50 -7.50 -3.88 8.55
CA LYS A 50 -8.54 -4.60 9.30
C LYS A 50 -9.68 -3.69 9.80
N ASP A 51 -9.35 -2.43 10.08
CA ASP A 51 -10.29 -1.45 10.65
C ASP A 51 -10.94 -0.54 9.57
N GLU A 52 -10.65 -0.79 8.27
CA GLU A 52 -11.19 0.00 7.17
C GLU A 52 -12.58 -0.47 6.76
N LYS A 53 -13.62 0.27 7.17
CA LYS A 53 -15.03 -0.09 6.96
C LYS A 53 -15.46 -0.20 5.49
N TYR A 54 -14.74 0.44 4.56
CA TYR A 54 -15.01 0.36 3.12
C TYR A 54 -14.43 -0.90 2.48
N ILE A 55 -13.69 -1.74 3.24
CA ILE A 55 -13.15 -3.03 2.81
C ILE A 55 -13.92 -4.14 3.50
N ASN A 56 -14.48 -5.08 2.71
CA ASN A 56 -15.21 -6.24 3.24
C ASN A 56 -14.28 -7.43 3.45
N ASN A 57 -13.45 -7.76 2.44
CA ASN A 57 -12.55 -8.90 2.50
C ASN A 57 -11.27 -8.66 1.71
N ILE A 58 -10.17 -9.27 2.16
CA ILE A 58 -8.88 -9.24 1.47
C ILE A 58 -8.44 -10.66 1.16
N THR A 59 -8.23 -10.94 -0.12
CA THR A 59 -7.72 -12.22 -0.62
C THR A 59 -6.34 -12.00 -1.25
N TYR A 60 -5.42 -12.94 -1.06
CA TYR A 60 -4.08 -12.85 -1.64
C TYR A 60 -3.91 -13.70 -2.89
N ASN A 61 -3.23 -13.14 -3.90
CA ASN A 61 -2.77 -13.85 -5.09
C ASN A 61 -1.35 -13.37 -5.46
N ASN A 62 -0.53 -14.27 -6.02
CA ASN A 62 0.91 -14.00 -6.21
C ASN A 62 1.24 -13.21 -7.48
N PHE A 63 0.45 -13.32 -8.54
CA PHE A 63 0.66 -12.64 -9.84
C PHE A 63 2.06 -12.90 -10.46
N ARG A 64 2.53 -14.17 -10.40
CA ARG A 64 3.84 -14.61 -10.90
C ARG A 64 3.91 -14.58 -12.42
N LYS A 65 5.11 -14.54 -12.98
CA LYS A 65 5.39 -14.67 -14.42
C LYS A 65 5.74 -16.11 -14.81
N GLY A 66 5.97 -16.35 -16.10
CA GLY A 66 6.41 -17.64 -16.62
C GLY A 66 5.37 -18.75 -16.48
N ILE A 67 5.82 -19.96 -16.17
CA ILE A 67 4.97 -21.18 -16.08
C ILE A 67 3.82 -21.06 -15.08
N PHE A 68 3.99 -20.26 -14.01
CA PHE A 68 2.97 -20.02 -13.00
C PHE A 68 1.91 -19.00 -13.41
N TYR A 69 2.03 -18.42 -14.61
CA TYR A 69 1.08 -17.42 -15.09
C TYR A 69 -0.36 -17.92 -15.06
N TRP A 70 -0.59 -19.08 -15.67
CA TRP A 70 -1.94 -19.66 -15.77
C TRP A 70 -2.44 -20.23 -14.45
N VAL A 71 -1.55 -20.69 -13.58
CA VAL A 71 -1.92 -21.11 -12.20
C VAL A 71 -2.53 -19.93 -11.44
N ASP A 72 -1.92 -18.74 -11.55
CA ASP A 72 -2.45 -17.54 -10.90
C ASP A 72 -3.75 -17.05 -11.53
N VAL A 73 -3.91 -17.16 -12.87
CA VAL A 73 -5.19 -16.91 -13.56
C VAL A 73 -6.28 -17.85 -13.07
N TRP A 74 -5.99 -19.15 -12.97
CA TRP A 74 -6.96 -20.13 -12.51
C TRP A 74 -7.38 -19.91 -11.04
N LYS A 75 -6.46 -19.50 -10.18
CA LYS A 75 -6.79 -19.09 -8.81
C LYS A 75 -7.75 -17.90 -8.80
N LEU A 76 -7.52 -16.90 -9.65
CA LEU A 76 -8.44 -15.78 -9.79
C LEU A 76 -9.82 -16.21 -10.28
N ILE A 77 -9.89 -17.10 -11.26
CA ILE A 77 -11.15 -17.68 -11.74
C ILE A 77 -11.93 -18.34 -10.58
N LYS A 78 -11.26 -19.13 -9.75
CA LYS A 78 -11.89 -19.73 -8.57
C LYS A 78 -12.42 -18.67 -7.60
N ILE A 79 -11.60 -17.67 -7.26
CA ILE A 79 -11.99 -16.58 -6.36
C ILE A 79 -13.21 -15.84 -6.90
N TYR A 80 -13.19 -15.48 -8.18
CA TYR A 80 -14.28 -14.76 -8.82
C TYR A 80 -15.57 -15.56 -8.88
N ASN A 81 -15.48 -16.86 -9.21
CA ASN A 81 -16.63 -17.76 -9.28
C ASN A 81 -17.29 -17.97 -7.91
N GLN A 82 -16.48 -18.15 -6.87
CA GLN A 82 -16.97 -18.32 -5.49
C GLN A 82 -17.70 -17.09 -4.98
N ASN A 83 -17.19 -15.91 -5.32
CA ASN A 83 -17.70 -14.65 -4.82
C ASN A 83 -18.77 -14.00 -5.71
N LYS A 84 -18.93 -14.44 -6.97
CA LYS A 84 -19.94 -13.97 -7.95
C LYS A 84 -19.89 -12.43 -8.13
N TYR A 85 -18.71 -11.89 -8.38
CA TYR A 85 -18.54 -10.46 -8.59
C TYR A 85 -19.28 -9.97 -9.84
N SER A 86 -19.94 -8.84 -9.73
CA SER A 86 -20.55 -8.11 -10.87
C SER A 86 -19.58 -7.11 -11.50
N HIS A 87 -18.63 -6.59 -10.71
CA HIS A 87 -17.63 -5.61 -11.12
C HIS A 87 -16.24 -6.04 -10.67
N VAL A 88 -15.28 -5.89 -11.55
CA VAL A 88 -13.85 -6.04 -11.25
C VAL A 88 -13.12 -4.78 -11.69
N TYR A 89 -12.61 -4.02 -10.73
CA TYR A 89 -11.73 -2.87 -10.97
C TYR A 89 -10.28 -3.31 -10.85
N ILE A 90 -9.45 -2.93 -11.82
CA ILE A 90 -8.01 -3.24 -11.85
C ILE A 90 -7.28 -1.90 -11.81
N LEU A 91 -6.50 -1.65 -10.76
CA LEU A 91 -5.82 -0.37 -10.55
C LEU A 91 -4.38 -0.33 -11.08
N ASP A 92 -4.01 -1.30 -11.89
CA ASP A 92 -2.70 -1.37 -12.55
C ASP A 92 -2.77 -2.01 -13.95
N LYS A 93 -1.62 -2.09 -14.64
CA LYS A 93 -1.52 -2.58 -16.03
C LYS A 93 -1.52 -4.10 -16.22
N VAL A 94 -1.68 -4.89 -15.14
CA VAL A 94 -1.55 -6.36 -15.22
C VAL A 94 -2.78 -7.00 -15.85
N ASN A 95 -2.58 -7.90 -16.83
CA ASN A 95 -3.64 -8.49 -17.63
C ASN A 95 -4.39 -9.63 -16.93
N LYS A 96 -3.72 -10.39 -16.03
CA LYS A 96 -4.28 -11.61 -15.43
C LYS A 96 -5.66 -11.43 -14.80
N PRO A 97 -5.92 -10.37 -14.01
CA PRO A 97 -7.24 -10.15 -13.42
C PRO A 97 -8.32 -9.97 -14.49
N ALA A 98 -8.01 -9.22 -15.56
CA ALA A 98 -8.94 -9.00 -16.66
C ALA A 98 -9.21 -10.29 -17.46
N ILE A 99 -8.18 -11.11 -17.72
CA ILE A 99 -8.31 -12.40 -18.39
C ILE A 99 -9.22 -13.33 -17.58
N ALA A 100 -8.95 -13.49 -16.29
CA ALA A 100 -9.74 -14.34 -15.41
C ALA A 100 -11.21 -13.90 -15.36
N ALA A 101 -11.45 -12.60 -15.23
CA ALA A 101 -12.78 -12.02 -15.19
C ALA A 101 -13.55 -12.22 -16.52
N LYS A 102 -12.86 -12.08 -17.64
CA LYS A 102 -13.45 -12.28 -18.98
C LYS A 102 -13.81 -13.73 -19.23
N ILE A 103 -12.96 -14.69 -18.81
CA ILE A 103 -13.22 -16.14 -18.96
C ILE A 103 -14.54 -16.54 -18.30
N ILE A 104 -14.85 -16.01 -17.13
CA ILE A 104 -16.09 -16.37 -16.40
C ILE A 104 -17.27 -15.43 -16.70
N GLY A 105 -17.10 -14.50 -17.63
CA GLY A 105 -18.19 -13.65 -18.11
C GLY A 105 -18.60 -12.53 -17.13
N ILE A 106 -17.67 -11.98 -16.34
CA ILE A 106 -17.97 -10.79 -15.52
C ILE A 106 -18.33 -9.62 -16.44
N LYS A 107 -19.48 -8.98 -16.16
CA LYS A 107 -20.06 -7.96 -17.04
C LYS A 107 -19.29 -6.64 -17.02
N ASN A 108 -18.72 -6.26 -15.88
CA ASN A 108 -18.05 -4.99 -15.71
C ASN A 108 -16.58 -5.23 -15.31
N ILE A 109 -15.69 -5.21 -16.30
CA ILE A 109 -14.24 -5.33 -16.12
C ILE A 109 -13.62 -4.00 -16.50
N ILE A 110 -13.15 -3.26 -15.52
CA ILE A 110 -12.67 -1.89 -15.63
C ILE A 110 -11.18 -1.86 -15.23
N GLY A 111 -10.40 -1.13 -16.02
CA GLY A 111 -8.98 -0.97 -15.74
C GLY A 111 -8.35 0.08 -16.64
N PRO A 112 -7.08 0.43 -16.46
CA PRO A 112 -6.39 1.46 -17.22
C PRO A 112 -6.28 1.16 -18.72
N GLY A 113 -6.40 -0.10 -19.14
CA GLY A 113 -6.36 -0.49 -20.53
C GLY A 113 -4.96 -0.44 -21.16
N ILE A 114 -3.91 -0.43 -20.35
CA ILE A 114 -2.52 -0.33 -20.81
C ILE A 114 -2.08 -1.60 -21.53
N GLY A 115 -1.53 -1.44 -22.74
CA GLY A 115 -1.02 -2.55 -23.54
C GLY A 115 -2.12 -3.57 -23.89
N ASN A 116 -1.83 -4.85 -23.68
CA ASN A 116 -2.77 -5.93 -24.00
C ASN A 116 -3.97 -6.02 -23.04
N GLN A 117 -3.98 -5.31 -21.92
CA GLN A 117 -5.09 -5.35 -20.97
C GLN A 117 -6.41 -4.92 -21.62
N LYS A 118 -6.36 -3.90 -22.50
CA LYS A 118 -7.52 -3.36 -23.23
C LYS A 118 -8.38 -4.44 -23.93
N LYS A 119 -7.77 -5.53 -24.40
CA LYS A 119 -8.46 -6.65 -25.09
C LYS A 119 -9.41 -7.43 -24.18
N TYR A 120 -9.19 -7.36 -22.86
CA TYR A 120 -9.91 -8.15 -21.86
C TYR A 120 -10.90 -7.33 -21.02
N LEU A 121 -10.87 -6.00 -21.14
CA LEU A 121 -11.84 -5.12 -20.49
C LEU A 121 -13.19 -5.18 -21.20
N THR A 122 -14.26 -4.90 -20.49
CA THR A 122 -15.62 -4.81 -21.05
C THR A 122 -15.98 -3.38 -21.44
N THR A 123 -15.25 -2.39 -20.92
CA THR A 123 -15.39 -0.99 -21.30
C THR A 123 -14.37 -0.58 -22.36
N LYS A 124 -14.77 0.36 -23.22
CA LYS A 124 -13.86 1.06 -24.14
C LYS A 124 -13.27 2.33 -23.51
N ILE A 125 -13.77 2.73 -22.34
CA ILE A 125 -13.34 3.91 -21.60
C ILE A 125 -12.09 3.52 -20.81
N VAL A 126 -10.92 3.91 -21.33
CA VAL A 126 -9.60 3.56 -20.79
C VAL A 126 -8.68 4.78 -20.86
N LEU A 127 -7.54 4.70 -20.19
CA LEU A 127 -6.51 5.75 -20.24
C LEU A 127 -5.97 5.90 -21.67
N LYS A 128 -5.58 7.12 -22.01
CA LYS A 128 -4.87 7.41 -23.26
C LYS A 128 -3.41 6.98 -23.16
N ASP A 129 -2.75 6.81 -24.29
CA ASP A 129 -1.32 6.39 -24.32
C ASP A 129 -0.39 7.39 -23.61
N GLU A 130 -0.69 8.68 -23.66
CA GLU A 130 0.03 9.73 -22.94
C GLU A 130 -0.03 9.56 -21.41
N ASP A 131 -1.13 9.01 -20.89
CA ASP A 131 -1.36 8.80 -19.46
C ASP A 131 -0.55 7.63 -18.88
N TRP A 132 -0.01 6.76 -19.74
CA TRP A 132 0.76 5.60 -19.29
C TRP A 132 2.09 5.96 -18.63
N LYS A 133 2.58 7.19 -18.84
CA LYS A 133 3.79 7.72 -18.22
C LYS A 133 3.57 8.28 -16.82
N LEU A 134 2.32 8.50 -16.42
CA LEU A 134 1.95 8.99 -15.11
C LEU A 134 2.26 7.95 -14.03
N ASN A 135 2.45 8.41 -12.81
CA ASN A 135 2.53 7.50 -11.66
C ASN A 135 1.17 6.81 -11.42
N TYR A 136 1.19 5.69 -10.67
CA TYR A 136 0.00 4.87 -10.47
C TYR A 136 -1.16 5.60 -9.79
N SER A 137 -0.87 6.54 -8.90
CA SER A 137 -1.88 7.36 -8.23
C SER A 137 -2.62 8.25 -9.24
N GLU A 138 -1.88 8.93 -10.10
CA GLU A 138 -2.48 9.77 -11.15
C GLU A 138 -3.24 8.94 -12.20
N GLN A 139 -2.72 7.76 -12.58
CA GLN A 139 -3.44 6.84 -13.45
C GLN A 139 -4.78 6.42 -12.84
N SER A 140 -4.80 6.06 -11.54
CA SER A 140 -6.02 5.70 -10.83
C SER A 140 -6.99 6.87 -10.74
N LYS A 141 -6.51 8.10 -10.44
CA LYS A 141 -7.33 9.32 -10.44
C LYS A 141 -8.00 9.56 -11.79
N LYS A 142 -7.23 9.47 -12.88
CA LYS A 142 -7.78 9.65 -14.24
C LYS A 142 -8.77 8.55 -14.59
N LEU A 143 -8.50 7.30 -14.24
CA LEU A 143 -9.41 6.18 -14.46
C LEU A 143 -10.75 6.40 -13.76
N LEU A 144 -10.74 6.80 -12.48
CA LEU A 144 -11.97 7.09 -11.75
C LEU A 144 -12.76 8.23 -12.38
N ASN A 145 -12.09 9.32 -12.76
CA ASN A 145 -12.75 10.45 -13.42
C ASN A 145 -13.42 10.05 -14.75
N LEU A 146 -12.77 9.21 -15.56
CA LEU A 146 -13.33 8.68 -16.81
C LEU A 146 -14.60 7.85 -16.58
N HIS A 147 -14.73 7.23 -15.41
CA HIS A 147 -15.90 6.44 -15.00
C HIS A 147 -16.86 7.19 -14.10
N ASN A 148 -16.76 8.54 -14.02
CA ASN A 148 -17.61 9.40 -13.18
C ASN A 148 -17.62 9.01 -11.70
N ILE A 149 -16.51 8.47 -11.20
CA ILE A 149 -16.33 8.16 -9.77
C ILE A 149 -15.67 9.36 -9.10
N ASN A 150 -16.37 9.99 -8.19
CA ASN A 150 -15.89 11.18 -7.49
C ASN A 150 -14.83 10.81 -6.45
N LEU A 151 -13.71 11.52 -6.48
CA LEU A 151 -12.62 11.39 -5.50
C LEU A 151 -12.69 12.59 -4.54
N THR A 152 -13.25 12.39 -3.36
CA THR A 152 -13.42 13.44 -2.36
C THR A 152 -12.12 13.86 -1.69
N ASN A 153 -11.23 12.91 -1.40
CA ASN A 153 -9.92 13.17 -0.82
C ASN A 153 -8.85 12.32 -1.51
N PRO A 154 -7.84 12.91 -2.17
CA PRO A 154 -6.77 12.19 -2.84
C PRO A 154 -5.67 11.68 -1.90
N TYR A 155 -5.68 12.09 -0.64
CA TYR A 155 -4.64 11.70 0.31
C TYR A 155 -5.02 10.42 1.07
N PRO A 156 -4.09 9.48 1.22
CA PRO A 156 -4.35 8.26 1.96
C PRO A 156 -4.60 8.56 3.44
N GLN A 157 -5.60 7.90 3.97
CA GLN A 157 -5.91 7.88 5.39
C GLN A 157 -6.05 6.43 5.82
N LEU A 158 -5.50 6.10 6.96
CA LEU A 158 -5.58 4.77 7.55
C LEU A 158 -6.22 4.87 8.94
N ASN A 159 -7.19 4.02 9.19
CA ASN A 159 -7.79 3.87 10.49
C ASN A 159 -7.08 2.74 11.26
N PHE A 160 -6.58 3.06 12.44
CA PHE A 160 -5.93 2.10 13.32
C PHE A 160 -6.60 2.09 14.68
N ASN A 161 -6.69 0.92 15.26
CA ASN A 161 -6.93 0.80 16.69
C ASN A 161 -5.66 1.20 17.45
N THR A 162 -5.48 2.51 17.64
CA THR A 162 -4.29 3.09 18.28
C THR A 162 -4.06 2.51 19.68
N LYS A 163 -5.13 2.20 20.41
CA LYS A 163 -5.03 1.65 21.76
C LYS A 163 -4.38 0.27 21.74
N GLU A 164 -4.86 -0.63 20.88
CA GLU A 164 -4.29 -1.97 20.70
C GLU A 164 -2.80 -1.92 20.31
N PHE A 165 -2.44 -1.07 19.35
CA PHE A 165 -1.05 -0.94 18.91
C PHE A 165 -0.14 -0.33 19.97
N ASN A 166 -0.63 0.63 20.75
CA ASN A 166 0.11 1.22 21.84
C ASN A 166 0.33 0.22 23.00
N GLU A 167 -0.66 -0.61 23.30
CA GLU A 167 -0.50 -1.68 24.31
C GLU A 167 0.55 -2.71 23.86
N GLU A 168 0.53 -3.13 22.59
CA GLU A 168 1.48 -4.09 22.01
C GLU A 168 2.92 -3.54 21.98
N HIS A 169 3.09 -2.23 21.78
CA HIS A 169 4.39 -1.57 21.61
C HIS A 169 4.61 -0.44 22.62
N SER A 170 4.28 -0.71 23.90
CA SER A 170 4.40 0.27 24.98
C SER A 170 5.83 0.80 25.18
N ASP A 171 6.85 0.04 24.81
CA ASP A 171 8.27 0.44 24.83
C ASP A 171 8.59 1.62 23.89
N LEU A 172 7.70 1.91 22.91
CA LEU A 172 7.80 3.07 22.02
C LEU A 172 7.06 4.30 22.56
N LEU A 173 6.30 4.17 23.66
CA LEU A 173 5.52 5.26 24.27
C LEU A 173 6.36 6.02 25.30
N ARG A 174 7.38 6.72 24.85
CA ARG A 174 8.25 7.52 25.71
C ARG A 174 7.65 8.92 25.93
N GLU A 175 7.93 9.53 27.07
CA GLU A 175 7.62 10.94 27.29
C GLU A 175 8.58 11.83 26.51
N GLY A 176 8.14 13.05 26.15
CA GLY A 176 8.93 14.01 25.40
C GLY A 176 8.62 14.05 23.90
N LYS A 177 9.33 14.93 23.21
CA LYS A 177 9.21 15.15 21.76
C LYS A 177 9.91 14.03 20.99
N LYS A 178 9.26 13.47 20.02
CA LYS A 178 9.81 12.39 19.20
C LYS A 178 9.75 12.74 17.73
N ILE A 179 10.71 12.26 16.96
CA ILE A 179 10.72 12.33 15.50
C ILE A 179 11.09 10.96 14.94
N ALA A 180 10.65 10.66 13.72
CA ALA A 180 11.00 9.43 13.04
C ALA A 180 11.89 9.72 11.83
N PHE A 181 13.01 8.97 11.72
CA PHE A 181 13.86 8.95 10.54
C PHE A 181 13.64 7.66 9.77
N GLY A 182 13.16 7.75 8.53
CA GLY A 182 13.19 6.64 7.58
C GLY A 182 14.60 6.53 7.00
N VAL A 183 15.38 5.56 7.48
CA VAL A 183 16.81 5.47 7.18
C VAL A 183 17.17 4.48 6.09
N ASP A 184 16.17 3.81 5.48
CA ASP A 184 16.43 2.87 4.39
C ASP A 184 15.59 3.16 3.13
N SER A 185 16.06 2.58 2.03
CA SER A 185 15.31 2.47 0.77
C SER A 185 15.65 1.14 0.10
N PHE A 186 14.72 0.61 -0.69
CA PHE A 186 15.00 -0.55 -1.54
C PHE A 186 16.18 -0.30 -2.51
N GLU A 187 16.28 0.94 -2.99
CA GLU A 187 17.30 1.37 -3.95
C GLU A 187 18.40 2.14 -3.19
N GLU A 188 19.61 1.60 -3.14
CA GLU A 188 20.73 2.16 -2.36
C GLU A 188 21.07 3.61 -2.73
N TYR A 189 20.95 3.98 -4.00
CA TYR A 189 21.23 5.35 -4.45
C TYR A 189 20.23 6.41 -3.90
N LYS A 190 19.15 5.98 -3.25
CA LYS A 190 18.18 6.86 -2.58
C LYS A 190 18.44 7.01 -1.09
N MET A 191 19.44 6.30 -0.57
CA MET A 191 19.76 6.34 0.85
C MET A 191 20.80 7.43 1.11
N TRP A 192 20.62 8.13 2.23
CA TRP A 192 21.67 8.98 2.76
C TRP A 192 22.74 8.15 3.44
N TYR A 193 23.95 8.71 3.58
CA TYR A 193 25.01 8.12 4.40
C TYR A 193 24.64 8.22 5.88
N GLU A 194 25.10 7.26 6.68
CA GLU A 194 24.81 7.22 8.11
C GLU A 194 25.27 8.48 8.84
N GLU A 195 26.41 9.06 8.41
CA GLU A 195 26.98 10.30 8.96
C GLU A 195 26.05 11.50 8.76
N ASP A 196 25.27 11.53 7.69
CA ASP A 196 24.38 12.66 7.41
C ASP A 196 23.15 12.62 8.32
N PHE A 197 22.67 11.43 8.67
CA PHE A 197 21.63 11.27 9.70
C PHE A 197 22.15 11.69 11.09
N VAL A 198 23.39 11.36 11.43
CA VAL A 198 24.01 11.80 12.70
C VAL A 198 24.12 13.32 12.74
N LYS A 199 24.66 13.96 11.69
CA LYS A 199 24.77 15.42 11.60
C LYS A 199 23.41 16.12 11.70
N LEU A 200 22.39 15.59 11.00
CA LEU A 200 21.04 16.13 11.08
C LEU A 200 20.49 16.04 12.49
N ALA A 201 20.65 14.90 13.16
CA ALA A 201 20.22 14.71 14.53
C ALA A 201 20.90 15.70 15.48
N GLU A 202 22.22 15.91 15.37
CA GLU A 202 22.95 16.87 16.19
C GLU A 202 22.46 18.31 15.99
N LEU A 203 22.17 18.72 14.72
CA LEU A 203 21.64 20.03 14.41
C LEU A 203 20.24 20.25 15.03
N LEU A 204 19.37 19.24 14.94
CA LEU A 204 18.03 19.27 15.52
C LEU A 204 18.06 19.26 17.05
N HIS A 205 18.96 18.46 17.65
CA HIS A 205 19.12 18.38 19.10
C HIS A 205 19.57 19.73 19.70
N LYS A 206 20.54 20.41 19.07
CA LYS A 206 20.97 21.76 19.47
C LYS A 206 19.83 22.79 19.48
N LYS A 207 18.78 22.55 18.72
CA LYS A 207 17.58 23.41 18.64
C LYS A 207 16.41 22.90 19.50
N ASN A 208 16.61 21.90 20.32
CA ASN A 208 15.58 21.27 21.16
C ASN A 208 14.32 20.80 20.39
N PHE A 209 14.50 20.28 19.18
CA PHE A 209 13.40 19.78 18.35
C PHE A 209 12.85 18.43 18.82
N PHE A 210 13.66 17.61 19.49
CA PHE A 210 13.28 16.28 19.94
C PHE A 210 14.02 15.86 21.22
N ASP A 211 13.45 14.88 21.90
CA ASP A 211 14.09 14.12 22.99
C ASP A 211 14.52 12.73 22.49
N TYR A 212 13.77 12.13 21.53
CA TYR A 212 14.07 10.83 20.93
C TYR A 212 13.88 10.82 19.41
N ILE A 213 14.70 9.97 18.74
CA ILE A 213 14.61 9.70 17.31
C ILE A 213 14.37 8.22 17.10
N TYR A 214 13.24 7.86 16.47
CA TYR A 214 12.99 6.50 16.02
C TYR A 214 13.66 6.28 14.66
N LEU A 215 14.57 5.29 14.59
CA LEU A 215 15.22 4.88 13.34
C LEU A 215 14.38 3.77 12.70
N ILE A 216 13.74 4.08 11.59
CA ILE A 216 12.82 3.19 10.89
C ILE A 216 13.49 2.64 9.64
N CYS A 217 13.70 1.33 9.61
CA CYS A 217 14.15 0.57 8.46
C CYS A 217 13.61 -0.87 8.50
N GLY A 218 13.70 -1.58 7.38
CA GLY A 218 13.36 -2.99 7.32
C GLY A 218 14.38 -3.88 8.06
N PRO A 219 13.99 -5.10 8.47
CA PRO A 219 14.91 -6.03 9.14
C PRO A 219 16.18 -6.33 8.32
N ASP A 220 16.03 -6.42 7.00
CA ASP A 220 17.14 -6.67 6.07
C ASP A 220 18.16 -5.50 6.03
N LYS A 221 17.78 -4.32 6.47
CA LYS A 221 18.59 -3.10 6.52
C LYS A 221 18.92 -2.65 7.96
N SER A 222 18.71 -3.51 8.95
CA SER A 222 18.98 -3.20 10.38
C SER A 222 20.41 -2.76 10.66
N TYR A 223 21.37 -3.11 9.79
CA TYR A 223 22.74 -2.66 9.88
C TYR A 223 22.89 -1.14 9.73
N VAL A 224 21.96 -0.47 9.03
CA VAL A 224 21.99 1.00 8.84
C VAL A 224 21.68 1.71 10.16
N SER A 225 20.59 1.31 10.84
CA SER A 225 20.26 1.90 12.16
C SER A 225 21.34 1.66 13.19
N ARG A 226 21.91 0.45 13.24
CA ARG A 226 23.03 0.13 14.13
C ARG A 226 24.25 1.02 13.87
N LYS A 227 24.66 1.20 12.61
CA LYS A 227 25.77 2.09 12.27
C LYS A 227 25.53 3.54 12.66
N ILE A 228 24.29 4.06 12.50
CA ILE A 228 23.93 5.41 12.95
C ILE A 228 24.13 5.54 14.47
N ILE A 229 23.64 4.57 15.24
CA ILE A 229 23.77 4.54 16.70
C ILE A 229 25.24 4.47 17.11
N GLU A 230 26.02 3.56 16.53
CA GLU A 230 27.45 3.39 16.81
C GLU A 230 28.27 4.66 16.49
N LYS A 231 27.99 5.33 15.37
CA LYS A 231 28.69 6.56 14.98
C LYS A 231 28.32 7.74 15.86
N SER A 232 27.06 7.85 16.27
CA SER A 232 26.59 8.98 17.06
C SER A 232 27.03 8.88 18.52
N LYS A 233 27.09 7.67 19.09
CA LYS A 233 27.30 7.38 20.53
C LYS A 233 26.29 8.11 21.44
N LYS A 234 25.08 8.35 20.94
CA LYS A 234 24.00 9.05 21.65
C LYS A 234 22.86 8.10 21.98
N ASP A 235 22.26 8.29 23.14
CA ASP A 235 21.18 7.47 23.70
C ASP A 235 19.77 7.88 23.23
N TYR A 236 19.64 8.99 22.53
CA TYR A 236 18.36 9.45 22.02
C TYR A 236 17.90 8.69 20.75
N PHE A 237 18.73 7.87 20.12
CA PHE A 237 18.33 7.02 19.02
C PHE A 237 17.69 5.72 19.50
N ILE A 238 16.55 5.37 18.90
CA ILE A 238 15.82 4.15 19.20
C ILE A 238 15.72 3.34 17.92
N ASP A 239 16.30 2.15 17.93
CA ASP A 239 16.26 1.23 16.79
C ASP A 239 14.90 0.55 16.67
N CYS A 240 14.18 0.85 15.60
CA CYS A 240 12.91 0.22 15.25
C CYS A 240 13.04 -0.83 14.14
N SER A 241 14.26 -1.21 13.72
CA SER A 241 14.50 -2.13 12.59
C SER A 241 13.94 -3.53 12.79
N GLN A 242 13.80 -3.98 14.04
CA GLN A 242 13.25 -5.29 14.39
C GLN A 242 11.76 -5.22 14.79
N LYS A 243 11.17 -4.04 14.78
CA LYS A 243 9.73 -3.91 15.03
C LYS A 243 8.94 -4.43 13.82
N ASP A 244 7.86 -5.08 14.11
CA ASP A 244 6.91 -5.45 13.06
C ASP A 244 6.16 -4.22 12.54
N LEU A 245 5.26 -4.42 11.58
CA LEU A 245 4.56 -3.32 10.93
C LEU A 245 3.72 -2.48 11.91
N THR A 246 3.11 -3.09 12.93
CA THR A 246 2.33 -2.35 13.94
C THR A 246 3.23 -1.51 14.84
N GLY A 247 4.43 -2.01 15.18
CA GLY A 247 5.44 -1.25 15.91
C GLY A 247 5.98 -0.06 15.11
N VAL A 248 6.22 -0.22 13.81
CA VAL A 248 6.61 0.89 12.92
C VAL A 248 5.51 1.96 12.86
N ILE A 249 4.24 1.55 12.73
CA ILE A 249 3.10 2.47 12.74
C ILE A 249 3.02 3.21 14.09
N THR A 250 3.20 2.51 15.21
CA THR A 250 3.21 3.10 16.55
C THR A 250 4.33 4.13 16.69
N ALA A 251 5.54 3.82 16.24
CA ALA A 251 6.66 4.76 16.25
C ALA A 251 6.35 6.04 15.44
N ILE A 252 5.87 5.90 14.21
CA ILE A 252 5.54 7.04 13.33
C ILE A 252 4.41 7.88 13.92
N LYS A 253 3.39 7.25 14.49
CA LYS A 253 2.22 7.96 15.01
C LYS A 253 2.48 8.72 16.30
N ASN A 254 3.48 8.29 17.06
CA ASN A 254 3.90 8.94 18.30
C ASN A 254 5.12 9.88 18.11
N SER A 255 5.49 10.17 16.85
CA SER A 255 6.60 11.08 16.49
C SER A 255 6.15 12.50 16.29
#